data_9b88f270b9dd302cc6b2871b1054f5b4
#
_entry.id   9b88f270b9dd302cc6b2871b1054f5b4
#
_cell.length_a   1.000
_cell.length_b   1.000
_cell.length_c   1.000
_cell.angle_alpha   90.00
_cell.angle_beta   90.00
_cell.angle_gamma   90.00
#
_symmetry.space_group_name_H-M   'P 1'
#
loop_
_entity.id
_entity.type
_entity.pdbx_description
1 polymer ?
#
loop_
_entity_poly.entity_id
_entity_poly.type
_entity_poly.pdbx_seq_one_letter_code
_entity_poly.pdbx_strand_id
1 'polypeptide(L)'
;MLARKLGSLWSRMKNITYIYVAVGIILFLGYVARADVLFENLLGFLDTSGQIQTFSTAGNFDDSNPFNQSLGTNGRTCATCHQQSDGLSVTPPHIQARFDQTNGTDPIFRTNDGANCPTADVSTLDARRSAYSLLLNKGLIRIELPVPANADFTVIAVDNPYTCSSTTSLSMYRRPLPSTNLQFLTTVMWDGRESFPGQDLRFNLSHQAQDATAGHAQAAVPLTQAQVDSIVDFELEFFTAQGVDNAAGRLDGVGGAFGGPQVVYNQQSFLGINDPLGGNPSGVPFDPKIFNIYDQWSSLTGTDTQTQAKLAIARGQQVFNSIPISITGVAGLNDVAGQPRIMGFCGTCHDTPNVGNHSVPLPINIGVADVSRRTPDMPVFTIQNNTTGEVVQTTDPGRAMVTGKFKDIGKFKGPILRGLAARAPYFHNGSAATLLDVVNFYDTRFNIGFTQQQKADLVAFLGSL
;
A
#
# COMPACT_ATOMS: atom_id res chain seq x y z
N MET A 1 -26.76 35.98 -54.60
CA MET A 1 -27.27 36.02 -53.22
C MET A 1 -26.88 34.77 -52.38
N LEU A 2 -26.69 33.59 -53.00
CA LEU A 2 -26.33 32.35 -52.31
C LEU A 2 -24.89 32.32 -51.73
N ALA A 3 -23.90 32.88 -52.44
CA ALA A 3 -22.50 32.86 -52.04
C ALA A 3 -22.19 33.66 -50.76
N ARG A 4 -22.96 34.72 -50.47
CA ARG A 4 -22.81 35.50 -49.22
C ARG A 4 -23.40 34.81 -47.99
N LYS A 5 -24.39 33.92 -48.13
CA LYS A 5 -24.97 33.15 -47.01
C LYS A 5 -24.07 31.98 -46.58
N LEU A 6 -23.37 31.34 -47.52
CA LEU A 6 -22.44 30.24 -47.22
C LEU A 6 -21.17 30.72 -46.48
N GLY A 7 -20.65 31.89 -46.85
CA GLY A 7 -19.50 32.47 -46.16
C GLY A 7 -19.77 32.83 -44.67
N SER A 8 -21.00 33.29 -44.37
CA SER A 8 -21.40 33.62 -42.99
C SER A 8 -21.65 32.38 -42.13
N LEU A 9 -22.12 31.26 -42.72
CA LEU A 9 -22.25 30.00 -42.00
C LEU A 9 -20.87 29.37 -41.67
N TRP A 10 -19.94 29.45 -42.61
CA TRP A 10 -18.58 28.91 -42.42
C TRP A 10 -17.78 29.67 -41.37
N SER A 11 -17.94 31.01 -41.32
CA SER A 11 -17.36 31.85 -40.25
C SER A 11 -17.97 31.55 -38.87
N ARG A 12 -19.30 31.32 -38.80
CA ARG A 12 -19.97 30.96 -37.53
C ARG A 12 -19.58 29.55 -37.05
N MET A 13 -19.40 28.59 -37.95
CA MET A 13 -18.94 27.23 -37.60
C MET A 13 -17.49 27.25 -37.07
N LYS A 14 -16.59 28.00 -37.72
CA LYS A 14 -15.21 28.15 -37.20
C LYS A 14 -15.18 28.78 -35.79
N ASN A 15 -15.97 29.83 -35.56
CA ASN A 15 -16.03 30.45 -34.24
C ASN A 15 -16.63 29.52 -33.18
N ILE A 16 -17.60 28.70 -33.52
CA ILE A 16 -18.17 27.69 -32.61
C ILE A 16 -17.10 26.61 -32.26
N THR A 17 -16.35 26.13 -33.26
CA THR A 17 -15.29 25.15 -33.05
C THR A 17 -14.17 25.71 -32.18
N TYR A 18 -13.77 26.95 -32.35
CA TYR A 18 -12.79 27.63 -31.50
C TYR A 18 -13.31 27.82 -30.08
N ILE A 19 -14.60 28.09 -29.89
CA ILE A 19 -15.22 28.22 -28.57
C ILE A 19 -15.21 26.86 -27.85
N TYR A 20 -15.56 25.76 -28.49
CA TYR A 20 -15.52 24.41 -27.87
C TYR A 20 -14.11 23.93 -27.60
N VAL A 21 -13.13 24.25 -28.46
CA VAL A 21 -11.71 23.97 -28.20
C VAL A 21 -11.17 24.84 -27.06
N ALA A 22 -11.51 26.13 -27.04
CA ALA A 22 -11.11 27.02 -25.93
C ALA A 22 -11.77 26.63 -24.61
N VAL A 23 -13.06 26.26 -24.60
CA VAL A 23 -13.75 25.77 -23.40
C VAL A 23 -13.21 24.41 -22.97
N GLY A 24 -12.91 23.52 -23.91
CA GLY A 24 -12.26 22.23 -23.63
C GLY A 24 -10.85 22.41 -23.03
N ILE A 25 -10.07 23.37 -23.57
CA ILE A 25 -8.73 23.69 -23.04
C ILE A 25 -8.85 24.39 -21.67
N ILE A 26 -9.83 25.28 -21.47
CA ILE A 26 -10.04 25.93 -20.16
C ILE A 26 -10.54 24.91 -19.12
N LEU A 27 -11.40 23.96 -19.50
CA LEU A 27 -11.84 22.88 -18.62
C LEU A 27 -10.68 21.92 -18.33
N PHE A 28 -9.84 21.62 -19.32
CA PHE A 28 -8.65 20.77 -19.14
C PHE A 28 -7.57 21.50 -18.32
N LEU A 29 -7.32 22.79 -18.58
CA LEU A 29 -6.42 23.62 -17.78
C LEU A 29 -6.98 23.91 -16.39
N GLY A 30 -8.28 24.02 -16.22
CA GLY A 30 -8.95 24.10 -14.92
C GLY A 30 -8.87 22.81 -14.13
N TYR A 31 -8.85 21.64 -14.81
CA TYR A 31 -8.63 20.35 -14.17
C TYR A 31 -7.15 20.15 -13.76
N VAL A 32 -6.20 20.68 -14.56
CA VAL A 32 -4.77 20.63 -14.25
C VAL A 32 -4.39 21.69 -13.20
N ALA A 33 -5.11 22.82 -13.14
CA ALA A 33 -4.88 23.87 -12.12
C ALA A 33 -5.51 23.56 -10.75
N ARG A 34 -6.33 22.49 -10.65
CA ARG A 34 -6.83 21.95 -9.37
C ARG A 34 -5.87 20.93 -8.75
N ALA A 35 -4.57 21.15 -8.88
CA ALA A 35 -3.56 20.34 -8.19
C ALA A 35 -3.59 20.49 -6.66
N ASP A 36 -4.53 21.29 -6.11
CA ASP A 36 -4.64 21.57 -4.68
C ASP A 36 -5.97 21.11 -4.05
N VAL A 37 -6.84 20.37 -4.75
CA VAL A 37 -7.89 19.60 -4.07
C VAL A 37 -7.28 18.29 -3.63
N LEU A 38 -6.67 18.31 -2.47
CA LEU A 38 -5.91 17.19 -1.93
C LEU A 38 -6.80 15.96 -1.70
N PHE A 39 -8.06 16.19 -1.32
CA PHE A 39 -9.02 15.13 -1.04
C PHE A 39 -10.44 15.53 -1.39
N GLU A 40 -11.20 14.60 -2.01
CA GLU A 40 -12.62 14.78 -2.30
C GLU A 40 -13.37 13.48 -1.98
N ASN A 41 -14.46 13.58 -1.21
CA ASN A 41 -15.20 12.43 -0.71
C ASN A 41 -15.85 11.66 -1.87
N LEU A 42 -15.55 10.37 -1.97
CA LEU A 42 -16.05 9.44 -3.01
C LEU A 42 -15.69 9.84 -4.45
N LEU A 43 -14.77 10.78 -4.65
CA LEU A 43 -14.23 11.01 -5.99
C LEU A 43 -13.52 9.75 -6.48
N GLY A 44 -13.86 9.32 -7.72
CA GLY A 44 -13.22 8.17 -8.35
C GLY A 44 -11.93 8.57 -9.08
N PHE A 45 -10.83 7.94 -8.73
CA PHE A 45 -9.55 8.06 -9.45
C PHE A 45 -9.31 6.81 -10.26
N LEU A 46 -8.92 6.99 -11.53
CA LEU A 46 -8.65 5.88 -12.45
C LEU A 46 -7.44 5.08 -12.03
N ASP A 47 -7.58 3.77 -12.09
CA ASP A 47 -6.52 2.79 -11.87
C ASP A 47 -6.59 1.65 -12.92
N THR A 48 -5.75 0.64 -12.77
CA THR A 48 -5.66 -0.46 -13.74
C THR A 48 -6.92 -1.33 -13.81
N SER A 49 -7.72 -1.39 -12.74
CA SER A 49 -8.94 -2.20 -12.65
C SER A 49 -10.21 -1.37 -12.84
N GLY A 50 -10.16 -0.05 -12.63
CA GLY A 50 -11.34 0.81 -12.74
C GLY A 50 -11.16 2.14 -12.03
N GLN A 51 -11.80 2.31 -10.85
CA GLN A 51 -11.72 3.53 -10.06
C GLN A 51 -11.61 3.21 -8.56
N ILE A 52 -10.55 3.71 -7.95
CA ILE A 52 -10.42 3.77 -6.50
C ILE A 52 -11.22 4.94 -5.94
N GLN A 53 -11.84 4.75 -4.78
CA GLN A 53 -12.57 5.79 -4.07
C GLN A 53 -12.22 5.79 -2.59
N THR A 54 -12.29 6.97 -1.97
CA THR A 54 -12.12 7.13 -0.52
C THR A 54 -13.37 7.77 0.08
N PHE A 55 -13.89 7.16 1.14
CA PHE A 55 -14.98 7.68 1.95
C PHE A 55 -14.41 8.30 3.23
N SER A 56 -14.84 9.53 3.57
CA SER A 56 -14.59 10.15 4.85
C SER A 56 -15.86 10.11 5.70
N THR A 57 -15.75 9.70 6.95
CA THR A 57 -16.85 9.68 7.90
C THR A 57 -17.31 11.08 8.33
N ALA A 58 -16.44 12.09 8.19
CA ALA A 58 -16.80 13.50 8.38
C ALA A 58 -17.63 14.07 7.23
N GLY A 59 -17.71 13.36 6.09
CA GLY A 59 -18.49 13.76 4.91
C GLY A 59 -17.79 14.76 3.99
N ASN A 60 -16.74 15.38 4.44
CA ASN A 60 -15.84 16.27 3.68
C ASN A 60 -14.42 16.14 4.20
N PHE A 61 -13.47 16.57 3.40
CA PHE A 61 -12.06 16.64 3.82
C PHE A 61 -11.72 18.04 4.29
N ASP A 62 -10.98 18.13 5.40
CA ASP A 62 -10.46 19.40 5.89
C ASP A 62 -9.07 19.67 5.30
N ASP A 63 -9.03 20.47 4.23
CA ASP A 63 -7.77 20.86 3.58
C ASP A 63 -6.86 21.70 4.48
N SER A 64 -7.42 22.30 5.56
CA SER A 64 -6.65 23.05 6.55
C SER A 64 -6.01 22.14 7.62
N ASN A 65 -6.30 20.83 7.61
CA ASN A 65 -5.74 19.88 8.57
C ASN A 65 -4.20 19.90 8.53
N PRO A 66 -3.52 19.81 9.68
CA PRO A 66 -2.06 19.70 9.75
C PRO A 66 -1.44 18.60 8.86
N PHE A 67 -2.16 17.54 8.54
CA PHE A 67 -1.77 16.51 7.57
C PHE A 67 -1.40 17.11 6.21
N ASN A 68 -2.07 18.18 5.78
CA ASN A 68 -1.88 18.87 4.52
C ASN A 68 -0.90 20.05 4.61
N GLN A 69 -0.36 20.33 5.79
CA GLN A 69 0.54 21.46 6.02
C GLN A 69 2.00 21.03 6.07
N SER A 70 2.90 21.88 5.58
CA SER A 70 4.34 21.66 5.75
C SER A 70 4.75 22.02 7.19
N LEU A 71 4.80 21.02 8.05
CA LEU A 71 5.13 21.16 9.47
C LEU A 71 6.63 21.03 9.75
N GLY A 72 7.43 20.72 8.74
CA GLY A 72 8.88 20.62 8.80
C GLY A 72 9.60 21.68 7.98
N THR A 73 10.90 21.46 7.75
CA THR A 73 11.78 22.44 7.09
C THR A 73 12.01 22.17 5.61
N ASN A 74 11.60 20.99 5.09
CA ASN A 74 11.89 20.56 3.72
C ASN A 74 10.72 20.69 2.73
N GLY A 75 9.61 21.29 3.16
CA GLY A 75 8.43 21.56 2.32
C GLY A 75 7.48 20.36 2.15
N ARG A 76 7.74 19.21 2.80
CA ARG A 76 6.86 18.05 2.76
C ARG A 76 5.67 18.20 3.72
N THR A 77 4.55 17.66 3.29
CA THR A 77 3.35 17.37 4.09
C THR A 77 3.14 15.86 4.12
N CYS A 78 2.23 15.34 4.94
CA CYS A 78 1.85 13.92 4.87
C CYS A 78 1.24 13.61 3.50
N ALA A 79 0.40 14.50 2.97
CA ALA A 79 -0.18 14.40 1.63
C ALA A 79 0.86 14.38 0.49
N THR A 80 2.13 14.77 0.72
CA THR A 80 3.19 14.64 -0.27
C THR A 80 3.36 13.19 -0.75
N CYS A 81 3.19 12.21 0.16
CA CYS A 81 3.33 10.78 -0.12
C CYS A 81 2.02 9.99 0.05
N HIS A 82 0.97 10.59 0.63
CA HIS A 82 -0.32 9.93 0.85
C HIS A 82 -1.39 10.57 -0.04
N GLN A 83 -1.36 10.19 -1.34
CA GLN A 83 -2.22 10.74 -2.39
C GLN A 83 -3.52 9.95 -2.50
N GLN A 84 -4.67 10.62 -2.56
CA GLN A 84 -5.97 9.96 -2.72
C GLN A 84 -6.05 9.15 -4.02
N SER A 85 -5.46 9.67 -5.11
CA SER A 85 -5.37 8.98 -6.40
C SER A 85 -4.59 7.65 -6.35
N ASP A 86 -3.73 7.48 -5.37
CA ASP A 86 -2.90 6.28 -5.16
C ASP A 86 -3.39 5.46 -3.95
N GLY A 87 -4.66 5.58 -3.60
CA GLY A 87 -5.24 4.91 -2.44
C GLY A 87 -4.57 5.29 -1.12
N LEU A 88 -4.29 6.59 -0.92
CA LEU A 88 -3.58 7.17 0.23
C LEU A 88 -2.15 6.63 0.41
N SER A 89 -1.48 6.32 -0.70
CA SER A 89 -0.07 5.99 -0.82
C SER A 89 0.54 6.81 -1.96
N VAL A 90 1.58 6.31 -2.64
CA VAL A 90 2.17 6.94 -3.82
C VAL A 90 2.62 5.86 -4.82
N THR A 91 2.49 6.14 -6.11
CA THR A 91 2.82 5.20 -7.18
C THR A 91 3.84 5.75 -8.17
N PRO A 92 4.65 4.89 -8.80
CA PRO A 92 5.65 5.31 -9.78
C PRO A 92 5.12 6.21 -10.89
N PRO A 93 3.96 5.95 -11.54
CA PRO A 93 3.47 6.83 -12.59
C PRO A 93 3.25 8.27 -12.14
N HIS A 94 2.65 8.46 -10.96
CA HIS A 94 2.41 9.80 -10.41
C HIS A 94 3.70 10.46 -9.93
N ILE A 95 4.63 9.69 -9.34
CA ILE A 95 5.97 10.20 -8.97
C ILE A 95 6.75 10.64 -10.21
N GLN A 96 6.73 9.87 -11.30
CA GLN A 96 7.39 10.21 -12.56
C GLN A 96 6.80 11.48 -13.17
N ALA A 97 5.46 11.60 -13.18
CA ALA A 97 4.78 12.82 -13.66
C ALA A 97 5.22 14.05 -12.84
N ARG A 98 5.28 13.95 -11.51
CA ARG A 98 5.78 15.04 -10.64
C ARG A 98 7.26 15.35 -10.89
N PHE A 99 8.08 14.32 -11.16
CA PHE A 99 9.49 14.52 -11.51
C PHE A 99 9.63 15.33 -12.80
N ASP A 100 8.89 14.94 -13.84
CA ASP A 100 8.98 15.57 -15.15
C ASP A 100 8.42 17.01 -15.12
N GLN A 101 7.33 17.27 -14.38
CA GLN A 101 6.75 18.60 -14.21
C GLN A 101 7.66 19.55 -13.45
N THR A 102 8.43 19.06 -12.48
CA THR A 102 9.25 19.89 -11.60
C THR A 102 10.76 19.76 -11.83
N ASN A 103 11.18 18.97 -12.82
CA ASN A 103 12.58 18.56 -13.02
C ASN A 103 13.19 17.95 -11.74
N GLY A 104 12.39 17.19 -10.98
CA GLY A 104 12.82 16.53 -9.75
C GLY A 104 13.07 17.46 -8.57
N THR A 105 12.36 18.60 -8.50
CA THR A 105 12.44 19.55 -7.35
C THR A 105 11.20 19.54 -6.47
N ASP A 106 10.14 18.80 -6.82
CA ASP A 106 8.97 18.59 -5.97
C ASP A 106 9.39 18.12 -4.56
N PRO A 107 8.67 18.50 -3.50
CA PRO A 107 9.00 18.12 -2.12
C PRO A 107 9.18 16.62 -1.88
N ILE A 108 8.60 15.73 -2.69
CA ILE A 108 8.85 14.28 -2.57
C ILE A 108 10.31 13.92 -2.84
N PHE A 109 11.01 14.70 -3.70
CA PHE A 109 12.40 14.49 -4.06
C PHE A 109 13.34 15.20 -3.07
N ARG A 110 13.50 14.61 -1.90
CA ARG A 110 14.46 15.05 -0.87
C ARG A 110 15.47 13.95 -0.59
N THR A 111 16.71 14.34 -0.34
CA THR A 111 17.82 13.38 -0.18
C THR A 111 17.78 12.63 1.14
N ASN A 112 17.08 13.14 2.16
CA ASN A 112 17.00 12.45 3.46
C ASN A 112 16.45 11.03 3.35
N ASP A 113 15.42 10.80 2.51
CA ASP A 113 14.78 9.49 2.35
C ASP A 113 14.20 9.20 0.96
N GLY A 114 14.00 10.21 0.09
CA GLY A 114 13.55 10.03 -1.28
C GLY A 114 14.66 9.55 -2.21
N ALA A 115 15.90 9.90 -1.92
CA ALA A 115 17.06 9.44 -2.68
C ALA A 115 17.53 8.04 -2.23
N ASN A 116 18.18 7.33 -3.14
CA ASN A 116 18.80 6.02 -2.87
C ASN A 116 19.88 6.13 -1.79
N CYS A 117 20.48 7.31 -1.65
CA CYS A 117 21.48 7.64 -0.64
C CYS A 117 21.35 9.13 -0.24
N PRO A 118 21.51 9.50 1.04
CA PRO A 118 21.37 10.88 1.47
C PRO A 118 22.48 11.81 0.92
N THR A 119 23.60 11.23 0.50
CA THR A 119 24.72 11.93 -0.11
C THR A 119 24.74 11.86 -1.65
N ALA A 120 23.66 11.36 -2.26
CA ALA A 120 23.55 11.27 -3.71
C ALA A 120 23.65 12.65 -4.36
N ASP A 121 24.33 12.73 -5.50
CA ASP A 121 24.39 13.95 -6.30
C ASP A 121 23.00 14.25 -6.90
N VAL A 122 22.53 15.47 -6.69
CA VAL A 122 21.24 15.99 -7.20
C VAL A 122 21.45 17.31 -7.97
N SER A 123 22.67 17.64 -8.38
CA SER A 123 23.03 18.92 -8.98
C SER A 123 22.47 19.09 -10.40
N THR A 124 22.37 18.01 -11.17
CA THR A 124 21.83 18.02 -12.54
C THR A 124 20.54 17.23 -12.63
N LEU A 125 19.80 17.37 -13.74
CA LEU A 125 18.58 16.58 -13.98
C LEU A 125 18.89 15.09 -14.04
N ASP A 126 19.95 14.68 -14.70
CA ASP A 126 20.35 13.26 -14.82
C ASP A 126 20.82 12.71 -13.46
N ALA A 127 21.58 13.50 -12.70
CA ALA A 127 21.98 13.15 -11.35
C ALA A 127 20.75 12.94 -10.44
N ARG A 128 19.75 13.85 -10.49
CA ARG A 128 18.48 13.68 -9.76
C ARG A 128 17.75 12.42 -10.19
N ARG A 129 17.63 12.14 -11.50
CA ARG A 129 16.98 10.93 -12.01
C ARG A 129 17.66 9.65 -11.49
N SER A 130 18.98 9.65 -11.43
CA SER A 130 19.76 8.56 -10.86
C SER A 130 19.55 8.44 -9.33
N ALA A 131 19.67 9.57 -8.62
CA ALA A 131 19.54 9.62 -7.16
C ALA A 131 18.18 9.13 -6.66
N TYR A 132 17.09 9.43 -7.40
CA TYR A 132 15.72 9.07 -7.07
C TYR A 132 15.20 7.82 -7.80
N SER A 133 16.08 6.98 -8.37
CA SER A 133 15.66 5.89 -9.25
C SER A 133 14.76 4.86 -8.57
N LEU A 134 14.97 4.52 -7.30
CA LEU A 134 14.09 3.61 -6.55
C LEU A 134 12.71 4.22 -6.31
N LEU A 135 12.66 5.49 -5.97
CA LEU A 135 11.41 6.22 -5.80
C LEU A 135 10.65 6.31 -7.14
N LEU A 136 11.34 6.66 -8.24
CA LEU A 136 10.77 6.76 -9.58
C LEU A 136 10.26 5.43 -10.14
N ASN A 137 10.99 4.32 -9.91
CA ASN A 137 10.69 3.04 -10.55
C ASN A 137 9.79 2.14 -9.71
N LYS A 138 9.85 2.25 -8.38
CA LYS A 138 9.15 1.34 -7.46
C LYS A 138 8.37 2.08 -6.36
N GLY A 139 8.42 3.42 -6.31
CA GLY A 139 7.81 4.21 -5.24
C GLY A 139 8.39 3.88 -3.87
N LEU A 140 9.69 3.58 -3.80
CA LEU A 140 10.37 3.24 -2.55
C LEU A 140 11.01 4.46 -1.92
N ILE A 141 10.90 4.55 -0.61
CA ILE A 141 11.66 5.49 0.22
C ILE A 141 12.72 4.74 1.02
N ARG A 142 13.82 5.41 1.31
CA ARG A 142 14.90 4.88 2.14
C ARG A 142 14.51 4.97 3.62
N ILE A 143 14.60 3.85 4.30
CA ILE A 143 14.42 3.75 5.75
C ILE A 143 15.78 3.37 6.34
N GLU A 144 16.40 4.29 7.04
CA GLU A 144 17.64 4.03 7.75
C GLU A 144 17.37 3.77 9.22
N LEU A 145 17.86 2.63 9.70
CA LEU A 145 17.74 2.26 11.11
C LEU A 145 19.11 1.80 11.65
N PRO A 146 19.51 2.23 12.84
CA PRO A 146 20.66 1.66 13.52
C PRO A 146 20.38 0.20 13.92
N VAL A 147 21.40 -0.65 13.90
CA VAL A 147 21.29 -1.99 14.50
C VAL A 147 21.04 -1.82 15.99
N PRO A 148 20.02 -2.48 16.56
CA PRO A 148 19.72 -2.35 17.98
C PRO A 148 20.92 -2.71 18.87
N ALA A 149 21.21 -1.89 19.87
CA ALA A 149 22.38 -2.08 20.74
C ALA A 149 22.34 -3.40 21.54
N ASN A 150 21.13 -3.94 21.75
CA ASN A 150 20.89 -5.21 22.44
C ASN A 150 20.63 -6.38 21.47
N ALA A 151 21.06 -6.25 20.21
CA ALA A 151 20.84 -7.30 19.22
C ALA A 151 21.58 -8.60 19.60
N ASP A 152 20.89 -9.73 19.46
CA ASP A 152 21.47 -11.06 19.58
C ASP A 152 22.11 -11.55 18.26
N PHE A 153 22.34 -10.61 17.35
CA PHE A 153 22.98 -10.82 16.05
C PHE A 153 23.96 -9.68 15.71
N THR A 154 24.85 -9.97 14.76
CA THR A 154 25.78 -9.01 14.17
C THR A 154 25.60 -8.95 12.66
N VAL A 155 25.57 -7.76 12.08
CA VAL A 155 25.63 -7.59 10.61
C VAL A 155 27.10 -7.67 10.22
N ILE A 156 27.48 -8.75 9.55
CA ILE A 156 28.90 -9.04 9.22
C ILE A 156 29.29 -8.55 7.82
N ALA A 157 28.31 -8.33 6.92
CA ALA A 157 28.55 -7.74 5.60
C ALA A 157 27.30 -7.02 5.07
N VAL A 158 27.54 -6.01 4.24
CA VAL A 158 26.52 -5.26 3.52
C VAL A 158 26.95 -5.15 2.06
N ASP A 159 26.13 -5.69 1.17
CA ASP A 159 26.21 -5.45 -0.29
C ASP A 159 25.09 -4.46 -0.66
N ASN A 160 25.43 -3.17 -0.75
CA ASN A 160 24.48 -2.11 -1.10
C ASN A 160 24.96 -1.38 -2.35
N PRO A 161 24.18 -1.39 -3.46
CA PRO A 161 24.58 -0.75 -4.72
C PRO A 161 24.75 0.77 -4.61
N TYR A 162 24.25 1.39 -3.54
CA TYR A 162 24.28 2.85 -3.34
C TYR A 162 25.34 3.32 -2.33
N THR A 163 26.14 2.44 -1.78
CA THR A 163 27.31 2.70 -0.91
C THR A 163 27.03 3.50 0.39
N CYS A 164 25.77 3.66 0.79
CA CYS A 164 25.38 4.47 1.94
C CYS A 164 24.76 3.68 3.11
N SER A 165 25.12 2.42 3.22
CA SER A 165 24.76 1.55 4.35
C SER A 165 26.02 1.03 5.01
N SER A 166 25.96 0.78 6.31
CA SER A 166 27.07 0.20 7.08
C SER A 166 26.58 -1.04 7.85
N THR A 167 27.50 -1.73 8.53
CA THR A 167 27.15 -2.86 9.39
C THR A 167 26.49 -2.43 10.70
N THR A 168 26.43 -1.14 11.00
CA THR A 168 25.84 -0.58 12.23
C THR A 168 24.59 0.27 11.96
N SER A 169 24.39 0.71 10.71
CA SER A 169 23.20 1.46 10.28
C SER A 169 22.79 1.01 8.89
N LEU A 170 21.60 0.42 8.77
CA LEU A 170 21.12 -0.23 7.56
C LEU A 170 20.15 0.68 6.80
N SER A 171 20.43 0.90 5.52
CA SER A 171 19.49 1.55 4.59
C SER A 171 18.65 0.49 3.90
N MET A 172 17.39 0.39 4.29
CA MET A 172 16.36 -0.44 3.67
C MET A 172 15.47 0.42 2.78
N TYR A 173 14.80 -0.19 1.79
CA TYR A 173 13.95 0.55 0.83
C TYR A 173 12.56 -0.04 0.84
N ARG A 174 11.58 0.79 1.22
CA ARG A 174 10.21 0.33 1.47
C ARG A 174 9.17 1.23 0.83
N ARG A 175 8.07 0.63 0.41
CA ARG A 175 6.87 1.35 -0.04
C ARG A 175 6.22 2.09 1.12
N PRO A 176 5.78 3.34 0.96
CA PRO A 176 4.88 3.98 1.92
C PRO A 176 3.61 3.15 2.07
N LEU A 177 3.23 2.87 3.32
CA LEU A 177 1.94 2.24 3.63
C LEU A 177 0.82 3.25 3.43
N PRO A 178 -0.38 2.82 3.04
CA PRO A 178 -1.50 3.75 2.89
C PRO A 178 -1.98 4.30 4.25
N SER A 179 -2.26 5.61 4.31
CA SER A 179 -2.91 6.29 5.45
C SER A 179 -4.43 6.23 5.32
N THR A 180 -4.98 5.03 5.22
CA THR A 180 -6.43 4.76 5.13
C THR A 180 -6.74 3.39 5.67
N ASN A 181 -8.01 3.15 6.03
CA ASN A 181 -8.45 1.91 6.65
C ASN A 181 -7.71 1.61 7.98
N LEU A 182 -7.20 2.64 8.64
CA LEU A 182 -6.27 2.48 9.75
C LEU A 182 -6.91 1.84 10.97
N GLN A 183 -8.24 2.00 11.17
CA GLN A 183 -8.95 1.37 12.28
C GLN A 183 -8.81 -0.17 12.31
N PHE A 184 -8.43 -0.81 11.20
CA PHE A 184 -8.23 -2.26 11.10
C PHE A 184 -6.79 -2.69 11.40
N LEU A 185 -5.87 -1.74 11.65
CA LEU A 185 -4.48 -2.07 11.92
C LEU A 185 -4.31 -2.70 13.31
N THR A 186 -3.53 -3.76 13.33
CA THR A 186 -3.00 -4.38 14.56
C THR A 186 -1.52 -4.08 14.75
N THR A 187 -0.86 -3.62 13.69
CA THR A 187 0.56 -3.29 13.66
C THR A 187 0.79 -2.09 12.77
N VAL A 188 1.45 -1.05 13.28
CA VAL A 188 1.80 0.18 12.56
C VAL A 188 3.22 0.05 12.02
N MET A 189 3.45 0.47 10.77
CA MET A 189 4.63 0.28 9.93
C MET A 189 4.87 -1.18 9.51
N TRP A 190 5.68 -1.40 8.45
CA TRP A 190 5.97 -2.74 7.92
C TRP A 190 6.60 -3.68 8.93
N ASP A 191 7.50 -3.16 9.76
CA ASP A 191 8.26 -3.89 10.78
C ASP A 191 7.64 -3.78 12.19
N GLY A 192 6.57 -3.00 12.34
CA GLY A 192 5.89 -2.79 13.61
C GLY A 192 6.64 -1.88 14.57
N ARG A 193 7.59 -1.03 14.08
CA ARG A 193 8.36 -0.14 14.96
C ARG A 193 7.51 0.91 15.68
N GLU A 194 6.33 1.24 15.12
CA GLU A 194 5.36 2.15 15.73
C GLU A 194 4.23 1.39 16.46
N SER A 195 4.47 0.18 16.89
CA SER A 195 3.51 -0.63 17.66
C SER A 195 4.11 -0.97 19.01
N PHE A 196 3.65 -0.30 20.05
CA PHE A 196 4.19 -0.43 21.39
C PHE A 196 3.35 -1.41 22.22
N PRO A 197 3.99 -2.34 22.96
CA PRO A 197 3.27 -3.29 23.80
C PRO A 197 2.37 -2.60 24.84
N GLY A 198 1.10 -3.02 24.90
CA GLY A 198 0.13 -2.49 25.87
C GLY A 198 -0.47 -1.12 25.49
N GLN A 199 -0.09 -0.57 24.33
CA GLN A 199 -0.65 0.67 23.82
C GLN A 199 -1.75 0.39 22.79
N ASP A 200 -2.73 1.30 22.69
CA ASP A 200 -3.77 1.23 21.69
C ASP A 200 -3.31 1.78 20.33
N LEU A 201 -4.17 1.63 19.33
CA LEU A 201 -3.89 2.08 17.96
C LEU A 201 -3.70 3.60 17.90
N ARG A 202 -4.51 4.36 18.65
CA ARG A 202 -4.42 5.82 18.65
C ARG A 202 -3.09 6.33 19.19
N PHE A 203 -2.61 5.74 20.27
CA PHE A 203 -1.27 6.03 20.79
C PHE A 203 -0.19 5.73 19.74
N ASN A 204 -0.27 4.56 19.11
CA ASN A 204 0.70 4.14 18.09
C ASN A 204 0.71 5.07 16.86
N LEU A 205 -0.44 5.50 16.39
CA LEU A 205 -0.55 6.48 15.29
C LEU A 205 -0.07 7.87 15.71
N SER A 206 -0.33 8.29 16.96
CA SER A 206 0.16 9.55 17.49
C SER A 206 1.69 9.60 17.54
N HIS A 207 2.33 8.52 17.98
CA HIS A 207 3.78 8.39 17.96
C HIS A 207 4.32 8.39 16.52
N GLN A 208 3.69 7.63 15.63
CA GLN A 208 4.05 7.57 14.21
C GLN A 208 3.96 8.95 13.53
N ALA A 209 2.93 9.75 13.82
CA ALA A 209 2.79 11.10 13.26
C ALA A 209 3.93 12.04 13.70
N GLN A 210 4.36 11.94 14.96
CA GLN A 210 5.53 12.67 15.49
C GLN A 210 6.81 12.25 14.76
N ASP A 211 7.08 10.95 14.69
CA ASP A 211 8.29 10.41 14.08
C ASP A 211 8.34 10.67 12.57
N ALA A 212 7.21 10.52 11.87
CA ALA A 212 7.12 10.83 10.45
C ALA A 212 7.40 12.32 10.17
N THR A 213 6.88 13.22 10.99
CA THR A 213 7.10 14.66 10.84
C THR A 213 8.56 15.02 11.13
N ALA A 214 9.15 14.45 12.17
CA ALA A 214 10.57 14.66 12.49
C ALA A 214 11.49 14.10 11.39
N GLY A 215 11.26 12.86 10.93
CA GLY A 215 12.11 12.17 9.96
C GLY A 215 11.88 12.63 8.51
N HIS A 216 10.64 12.49 8.02
CA HIS A 216 10.34 12.72 6.60
C HIS A 216 10.22 14.20 6.26
N ALA A 217 9.56 15.00 7.12
CA ALA A 217 9.43 16.45 6.92
C ALA A 217 10.57 17.26 7.54
N GLN A 218 11.45 16.63 8.32
CA GLN A 218 12.59 17.25 9.00
C GLN A 218 12.15 18.40 9.91
N ALA A 219 11.12 18.17 10.73
CA ALA A 219 10.65 19.16 11.70
C ALA A 219 11.70 19.39 12.79
N ALA A 220 12.00 20.66 13.03
CA ALA A 220 12.94 21.08 14.06
C ALA A 220 12.32 21.08 15.47
N VAL A 221 10.99 21.10 15.54
CA VAL A 221 10.20 21.13 16.79
C VAL A 221 9.15 20.00 16.71
N PRO A 222 8.89 19.27 17.79
CA PRO A 222 7.81 18.29 17.83
C PRO A 222 6.45 18.94 17.54
N LEU A 223 5.52 18.15 17.00
CA LEU A 223 4.13 18.55 16.86
C LEU A 223 3.52 18.86 18.24
N THR A 224 2.64 19.84 18.30
CA THR A 224 1.78 20.03 19.47
C THR A 224 0.78 18.88 19.59
N GLN A 225 0.30 18.60 20.78
CA GLN A 225 -0.71 17.54 20.97
C GLN A 225 -1.97 17.79 20.12
N ALA A 226 -2.41 19.04 19.98
CA ALA A 226 -3.54 19.38 19.12
C ALA A 226 -3.31 19.06 17.65
N GLN A 227 -2.08 19.26 17.14
CA GLN A 227 -1.74 18.87 15.77
C GLN A 227 -1.73 17.35 15.61
N VAL A 228 -1.15 16.63 16.56
CA VAL A 228 -1.13 15.15 16.57
C VAL A 228 -2.56 14.60 16.58
N ASP A 229 -3.41 15.07 17.50
CA ASP A 229 -4.79 14.62 17.60
C ASP A 229 -5.56 14.89 16.31
N SER A 230 -5.36 16.08 15.72
CA SER A 230 -6.01 16.47 14.46
C SER A 230 -5.55 15.59 13.27
N ILE A 231 -4.26 15.25 13.18
CA ILE A 231 -3.73 14.34 12.14
C ILE A 231 -4.32 12.95 12.32
N VAL A 232 -4.29 12.41 13.52
CA VAL A 232 -4.76 11.03 13.79
C VAL A 232 -6.28 10.91 13.58
N ASP A 233 -7.07 11.91 14.01
CA ASP A 233 -8.50 11.93 13.74
C ASP A 233 -8.77 11.93 12.23
N PHE A 234 -8.05 12.77 11.46
CA PHE A 234 -8.17 12.86 10.02
C PHE A 234 -7.83 11.53 9.31
N GLU A 235 -6.73 10.87 9.69
CA GLU A 235 -6.36 9.58 9.11
C GLU A 235 -7.34 8.45 9.45
N LEU A 236 -7.96 8.46 10.64
CA LEU A 236 -8.94 7.47 11.07
C LEU A 236 -10.31 7.63 10.40
N GLU A 237 -10.60 8.77 9.79
CA GLU A 237 -11.84 9.00 9.04
C GLU A 237 -11.87 8.27 7.68
N PHE A 238 -10.73 7.82 7.16
CA PHE A 238 -10.61 7.41 5.76
C PHE A 238 -10.78 5.92 5.56
N PHE A 239 -11.68 5.60 4.63
CA PHE A 239 -11.91 4.23 4.16
C PHE A 239 -11.78 4.21 2.64
N THR A 240 -10.85 3.41 2.14
CA THR A 240 -10.53 3.34 0.71
C THR A 240 -10.73 1.93 0.19
N ALA A 241 -11.40 1.81 -0.94
CA ALA A 241 -11.60 0.57 -1.66
C ALA A 241 -11.87 0.84 -3.14
N GLN A 242 -11.85 -0.22 -3.95
CA GLN A 242 -12.31 -0.15 -5.32
C GLN A 242 -13.81 0.14 -5.37
N GLY A 243 -14.22 1.20 -6.06
CA GLY A 243 -15.62 1.60 -6.19
C GLY A 243 -16.24 1.14 -7.50
N VAL A 244 -15.42 1.08 -8.57
CA VAL A 244 -15.85 0.67 -9.91
C VAL A 244 -14.80 -0.25 -10.53
N ASP A 245 -15.24 -1.34 -11.15
CA ASP A 245 -14.43 -2.18 -12.03
C ASP A 245 -14.77 -1.88 -13.49
N ASN A 246 -13.77 -1.84 -14.38
CA ASN A 246 -13.94 -1.47 -15.79
C ASN A 246 -14.90 -2.40 -16.55
N ALA A 247 -14.93 -3.68 -16.19
CA ALA A 247 -15.76 -4.68 -16.86
C ALA A 247 -17.01 -5.05 -16.07
N ALA A 248 -16.90 -5.20 -14.74
CA ALA A 248 -18.01 -5.58 -13.88
C ALA A 248 -18.92 -4.40 -13.49
N GLY A 249 -18.43 -3.14 -13.60
CA GLY A 249 -19.16 -1.95 -13.22
C GLY A 249 -19.04 -1.62 -11.72
N ARG A 250 -20.07 -1.03 -11.13
CA ARG A 250 -20.08 -0.60 -9.73
C ARG A 250 -19.93 -1.77 -8.75
N LEU A 251 -19.13 -1.55 -7.72
CA LEU A 251 -18.78 -2.53 -6.68
C LEU A 251 -19.42 -2.20 -5.31
N ASP A 252 -20.15 -1.08 -5.21
CA ASP A 252 -20.59 -0.44 -3.98
C ASP A 252 -22.09 -0.64 -3.65
N GLY A 253 -22.59 -1.85 -3.80
CA GLY A 253 -23.97 -2.22 -3.39
C GLY A 253 -24.96 -2.35 -4.52
N VAL A 254 -24.61 -2.03 -5.76
CA VAL A 254 -25.50 -2.19 -6.90
C VAL A 254 -25.41 -3.62 -7.45
N GLY A 255 -26.56 -4.29 -7.58
CA GLY A 255 -26.62 -5.63 -8.19
C GLY A 255 -25.92 -6.72 -7.39
N GLY A 256 -25.90 -6.59 -6.05
CA GLY A 256 -25.38 -7.63 -5.14
C GLY A 256 -23.89 -7.58 -4.87
N ALA A 257 -23.22 -6.50 -5.25
CA ALA A 257 -21.86 -6.22 -4.80
C ALA A 257 -21.87 -5.47 -3.45
N PHE A 258 -21.01 -5.89 -2.54
CA PHE A 258 -20.81 -5.24 -1.24
C PHE A 258 -19.34 -4.82 -1.06
N GLY A 259 -18.67 -4.44 -2.16
CA GLY A 259 -17.38 -3.75 -2.18
C GLY A 259 -17.53 -2.26 -1.86
N GLY A 260 -16.53 -1.46 -2.23
CA GLY A 260 -16.56 -0.01 -2.05
C GLY A 260 -16.19 0.46 -0.63
N PRO A 261 -15.82 1.75 -0.48
CA PRO A 261 -15.25 2.26 0.77
C PRO A 261 -16.24 2.38 1.91
N GLN A 262 -17.52 2.68 1.66
CA GLN A 262 -18.56 2.78 2.69
C GLN A 262 -18.88 1.41 3.31
N VAL A 263 -18.74 0.33 2.53
CA VAL A 263 -18.90 -1.02 3.07
C VAL A 263 -17.71 -1.39 3.95
N VAL A 264 -16.49 -0.95 3.60
CA VAL A 264 -15.32 -1.13 4.46
C VAL A 264 -15.54 -0.44 5.82
N TYR A 265 -16.01 0.79 5.82
CA TYR A 265 -16.34 1.51 7.07
C TYR A 265 -17.23 0.71 8.00
N ASN A 266 -18.23 0.02 7.46
CA ASN A 266 -19.22 -0.73 8.24
C ASN A 266 -18.72 -2.12 8.72
N GLN A 267 -17.48 -2.53 8.40
CA GLN A 267 -16.95 -3.81 8.85
C GLN A 267 -16.59 -3.77 10.33
N GLN A 268 -16.98 -4.81 11.04
CA GLN A 268 -16.58 -4.99 12.43
C GLN A 268 -15.10 -5.35 12.52
N SER A 269 -14.37 -4.72 13.44
CA SER A 269 -12.99 -5.05 13.74
C SER A 269 -12.71 -4.95 15.23
N PHE A 270 -11.95 -5.91 15.74
CA PHE A 270 -11.33 -5.91 17.06
C PHE A 270 -10.10 -6.84 17.01
N LEU A 271 -9.19 -6.63 17.93
CA LEU A 271 -7.97 -7.42 18.02
C LEU A 271 -8.31 -8.92 18.19
N GLY A 272 -7.75 -9.76 17.31
CA GLY A 272 -8.00 -11.21 17.33
C GLY A 272 -9.31 -11.65 16.68
N ILE A 273 -10.06 -10.75 16.00
CA ILE A 273 -11.26 -11.18 15.26
C ILE A 273 -10.88 -12.27 14.26
N ASN A 274 -11.59 -13.41 14.35
CA ASN A 274 -11.35 -14.54 13.46
C ASN A 274 -9.91 -15.10 13.45
N ASP A 275 -9.16 -14.98 14.56
CA ASP A 275 -7.78 -15.45 14.67
C ASP A 275 -7.70 -16.98 14.42
N PRO A 276 -6.92 -17.43 13.41
CA PRO A 276 -6.77 -18.85 13.08
C PRO A 276 -6.00 -19.65 14.15
N LEU A 277 -5.30 -18.99 15.06
CA LEU A 277 -4.60 -19.63 16.17
C LEU A 277 -5.46 -19.78 17.44
N GLY A 278 -6.74 -19.40 17.35
CA GLY A 278 -7.71 -19.56 18.45
C GLY A 278 -7.71 -18.43 19.47
N GLY A 279 -7.05 -17.32 19.18
CA GLY A 279 -6.99 -16.12 20.05
C GLY A 279 -8.20 -15.20 19.90
N ASN A 280 -9.27 -15.61 19.20
CA ASN A 280 -10.48 -14.80 19.06
C ASN A 280 -11.16 -14.59 20.42
N PRO A 281 -11.20 -13.36 20.96
CA PRO A 281 -11.75 -13.10 22.29
C PRO A 281 -13.26 -13.33 22.39
N SER A 282 -13.99 -13.39 21.26
CA SER A 282 -15.42 -13.75 21.23
C SER A 282 -15.67 -15.26 21.38
N GLY A 283 -14.62 -16.10 21.31
CA GLY A 283 -14.73 -17.56 21.33
C GLY A 283 -15.28 -18.19 20.05
N VAL A 284 -15.57 -17.38 19.03
CA VAL A 284 -16.02 -17.89 17.73
C VAL A 284 -14.83 -18.56 17.02
N PRO A 285 -14.98 -19.80 16.52
CA PRO A 285 -13.92 -20.48 15.78
C PRO A 285 -13.55 -19.74 14.50
N PHE A 286 -12.31 -19.97 14.02
CA PHE A 286 -11.85 -19.44 12.74
C PHE A 286 -12.75 -19.88 11.58
N ASP A 287 -13.21 -18.90 10.79
CA ASP A 287 -13.91 -19.12 9.53
C ASP A 287 -12.97 -18.75 8.37
N PRO A 288 -12.60 -19.66 7.48
CA PRO A 288 -11.79 -19.38 6.31
C PRO A 288 -12.50 -18.49 5.26
N LYS A 289 -13.81 -18.35 5.35
CA LYS A 289 -14.59 -17.47 4.47
C LYS A 289 -14.43 -16.01 4.88
N ILE A 290 -13.25 -15.43 4.58
CA ILE A 290 -12.89 -14.07 4.95
C ILE A 290 -13.70 -13.03 4.17
N PHE A 291 -13.95 -13.28 2.88
CA PHE A 291 -14.70 -12.36 2.04
C PHE A 291 -16.05 -12.99 1.64
N ASN A 292 -17.12 -12.19 1.74
CA ASN A 292 -18.48 -12.54 1.30
C ASN A 292 -19.11 -11.44 0.42
N ILE A 293 -18.31 -10.42 0.04
CA ILE A 293 -18.77 -9.19 -0.60
C ILE A 293 -19.32 -9.39 -2.02
N TYR A 294 -19.00 -10.52 -2.67
CA TYR A 294 -19.48 -10.87 -4.01
C TYR A 294 -20.23 -12.21 -4.07
N ASP A 295 -20.74 -12.72 -2.95
CA ASP A 295 -21.45 -13.99 -2.88
C ASP A 295 -22.64 -14.05 -3.86
N GLN A 296 -23.42 -12.96 -3.95
CA GLN A 296 -24.58 -12.91 -4.83
C GLN A 296 -24.25 -13.01 -6.31
N TRP A 297 -23.03 -12.63 -6.70
CA TRP A 297 -22.60 -12.74 -8.10
C TRP A 297 -22.31 -14.16 -8.55
N SER A 298 -22.09 -15.08 -7.61
CA SER A 298 -21.83 -16.50 -7.93
C SER A 298 -23.02 -17.21 -8.61
N SER A 299 -24.24 -16.69 -8.46
CA SER A 299 -25.48 -17.23 -9.04
C SER A 299 -25.93 -16.56 -10.34
N LEU A 300 -25.18 -15.56 -10.80
CA LEU A 300 -25.52 -14.86 -12.05
C LEU A 300 -25.48 -15.83 -13.25
N THR A 301 -26.41 -15.61 -14.17
CA THR A 301 -26.47 -16.35 -15.43
C THR A 301 -26.48 -15.36 -16.59
N GLY A 302 -25.60 -15.56 -17.54
CA GLY A 302 -25.47 -14.67 -18.70
C GLY A 302 -24.11 -14.83 -19.36
N THR A 303 -24.05 -14.51 -20.66
CA THR A 303 -22.84 -14.64 -21.48
C THR A 303 -22.26 -13.28 -21.88
N ASP A 304 -22.92 -12.20 -21.48
CA ASP A 304 -22.41 -10.85 -21.73
C ASP A 304 -21.15 -10.55 -20.91
N THR A 305 -20.34 -9.62 -21.41
CA THR A 305 -19.02 -9.31 -20.82
C THR A 305 -19.11 -8.89 -19.36
N GLN A 306 -20.13 -8.10 -19.00
CA GLN A 306 -20.28 -7.60 -17.63
C GLN A 306 -20.62 -8.73 -16.66
N THR A 307 -21.56 -9.60 -17.04
CA THR A 307 -21.91 -10.77 -16.22
C THR A 307 -20.72 -11.71 -16.05
N GLN A 308 -19.95 -11.96 -17.12
CA GLN A 308 -18.76 -12.81 -17.03
C GLN A 308 -17.67 -12.21 -16.15
N ALA A 309 -17.48 -10.88 -16.16
CA ALA A 309 -16.55 -10.20 -15.25
C ALA A 309 -16.99 -10.33 -13.77
N LYS A 310 -18.26 -10.13 -13.47
CA LYS A 310 -18.83 -10.34 -12.13
C LYS A 310 -18.63 -11.79 -11.64
N LEU A 311 -18.89 -12.76 -12.51
CA LEU A 311 -18.65 -14.19 -12.21
C LEU A 311 -17.16 -14.49 -11.96
N ALA A 312 -16.25 -13.86 -12.71
CA ALA A 312 -14.80 -14.01 -12.49
C ALA A 312 -14.38 -13.49 -11.10
N ILE A 313 -14.86 -12.31 -10.71
CA ILE A 313 -14.63 -11.74 -9.37
C ILE A 313 -15.17 -12.68 -8.28
N ALA A 314 -16.40 -13.16 -8.42
CA ALA A 314 -16.99 -14.09 -7.44
C ALA A 314 -16.23 -15.41 -7.34
N ARG A 315 -15.76 -16.00 -8.46
CA ARG A 315 -14.91 -17.18 -8.45
C ARG A 315 -13.56 -16.90 -7.78
N GLY A 316 -12.97 -15.73 -8.03
CA GLY A 316 -11.73 -15.30 -7.37
C GLY A 316 -11.88 -15.17 -5.85
N GLN A 317 -13.01 -14.64 -5.38
CA GLN A 317 -13.35 -14.64 -3.95
C GLN A 317 -13.43 -16.09 -3.39
N GLN A 318 -14.03 -17.02 -4.12
CA GLN A 318 -14.06 -18.43 -3.71
C GLN A 318 -12.66 -19.04 -3.68
N VAL A 319 -11.81 -18.76 -4.68
CA VAL A 319 -10.40 -19.20 -4.69
C VAL A 319 -9.68 -18.72 -3.44
N PHE A 320 -9.82 -17.44 -3.08
CA PHE A 320 -9.21 -16.86 -1.88
C PHE A 320 -9.66 -17.56 -0.60
N ASN A 321 -10.96 -17.82 -0.47
CA ASN A 321 -11.56 -18.38 0.75
C ASN A 321 -11.36 -19.88 0.92
N SER A 322 -11.23 -20.65 -0.17
CA SER A 322 -11.44 -22.11 -0.11
C SER A 322 -10.30 -22.97 -0.62
N ILE A 323 -9.32 -22.41 -1.36
CA ILE A 323 -8.21 -23.24 -1.84
C ILE A 323 -7.26 -23.54 -0.67
N PRO A 324 -7.07 -24.84 -0.33
CA PRO A 324 -6.22 -25.20 0.80
C PRO A 324 -4.73 -24.97 0.47
N ILE A 325 -4.01 -24.46 1.45
CA ILE A 325 -2.58 -24.13 1.37
C ILE A 325 -1.81 -24.89 2.43
N SER A 326 -0.74 -25.57 2.03
CA SER A 326 0.21 -26.18 2.96
C SER A 326 1.22 -25.14 3.43
N ILE A 327 0.95 -24.48 4.55
CA ILE A 327 1.78 -23.40 5.09
C ILE A 327 2.91 -24.00 5.91
N THR A 328 4.15 -23.84 5.43
CA THR A 328 5.36 -24.34 6.07
C THR A 328 6.45 -23.29 6.10
N GLY A 329 7.29 -23.29 7.14
CA GLY A 329 8.48 -22.42 7.25
C GLY A 329 8.13 -20.93 7.29
N VAL A 330 6.98 -20.56 7.83
CA VAL A 330 6.58 -19.17 8.07
C VAL A 330 6.90 -18.82 9.52
N ALA A 331 8.05 -18.18 9.73
CA ALA A 331 8.44 -17.70 11.06
C ALA A 331 7.46 -16.61 11.51
N GLY A 332 7.00 -16.69 12.75
CA GLY A 332 5.94 -15.88 13.32
C GLY A 332 4.56 -16.57 13.26
N LEU A 333 4.38 -17.61 12.43
CA LEU A 333 3.13 -18.38 12.36
C LEU A 333 3.37 -19.86 12.79
N ASN A 334 4.22 -20.59 12.05
CA ASN A 334 4.46 -22.01 12.32
C ASN A 334 5.13 -22.22 13.68
N ASP A 335 6.10 -21.39 14.05
CA ASP A 335 6.80 -21.42 15.35
C ASP A 335 5.86 -21.03 16.51
N VAL A 336 5.00 -20.02 16.32
CA VAL A 336 4.02 -19.60 17.34
C VAL A 336 2.95 -20.67 17.56
N ALA A 337 2.45 -21.27 16.48
CA ALA A 337 1.50 -22.38 16.55
C ALA A 337 2.12 -23.70 17.07
N GLY A 338 3.46 -23.80 17.13
CA GLY A 338 4.16 -25.06 17.45
C GLY A 338 3.93 -26.15 16.39
N GLN A 339 3.62 -25.77 15.15
CA GLN A 339 3.27 -26.70 14.07
C GLN A 339 4.18 -26.48 12.86
N PRO A 340 4.99 -27.48 12.47
CA PRO A 340 5.87 -27.34 11.31
C PRO A 340 5.09 -27.17 9.98
N ARG A 341 3.81 -27.58 9.98
CA ARG A 341 2.90 -27.47 8.85
C ARG A 341 1.49 -27.13 9.33
N ILE A 342 0.90 -26.10 8.76
CA ILE A 342 -0.49 -25.69 8.97
C ILE A 342 -1.23 -25.90 7.64
N MET A 343 -2.32 -26.65 7.66
CA MET A 343 -3.25 -26.66 6.53
C MET A 343 -4.20 -25.49 6.68
N GLY A 344 -4.01 -24.49 5.85
CA GLY A 344 -4.73 -23.22 5.93
C GLY A 344 -5.25 -22.75 4.58
N PHE A 345 -5.56 -21.47 4.51
CA PHE A 345 -6.13 -20.75 3.35
C PHE A 345 -5.44 -19.37 3.26
N CYS A 346 -5.76 -18.56 2.26
CA CYS A 346 -5.30 -17.17 2.24
C CYS A 346 -5.74 -16.42 3.52
N GLY A 347 -6.95 -16.72 3.99
CA GLY A 347 -7.51 -16.20 5.25
C GLY A 347 -6.76 -16.58 6.51
N THR A 348 -5.84 -17.56 6.49
CA THR A 348 -5.02 -17.89 7.67
C THR A 348 -4.02 -16.77 8.04
N CYS A 349 -3.64 -15.93 7.06
CA CYS A 349 -2.78 -14.77 7.29
C CYS A 349 -3.51 -13.44 7.04
N HIS A 350 -4.68 -13.50 6.38
CA HIS A 350 -5.53 -12.37 6.02
C HIS A 350 -6.92 -12.56 6.62
N ASP A 351 -6.98 -12.66 7.95
CA ASP A 351 -8.10 -13.22 8.70
C ASP A 351 -9.19 -12.22 9.10
N THR A 352 -8.96 -10.91 8.96
CA THR A 352 -9.99 -9.91 9.26
C THR A 352 -11.09 -9.91 8.19
N PRO A 353 -12.35 -10.20 8.55
CA PRO A 353 -13.46 -10.32 7.61
C PRO A 353 -13.63 -9.10 6.73
N ASN A 354 -13.73 -9.29 5.42
CA ASN A 354 -13.92 -8.28 4.37
C ASN A 354 -12.86 -7.17 4.29
N VAL A 355 -11.76 -7.29 5.06
CA VAL A 355 -10.64 -6.34 5.09
C VAL A 355 -9.32 -7.00 4.69
N GLY A 356 -9.08 -8.22 5.19
CA GLY A 356 -7.97 -9.08 4.76
C GLY A 356 -6.60 -8.69 5.31
N ASN A 357 -6.53 -8.00 6.45
CA ASN A 357 -5.28 -7.86 7.22
C ASN A 357 -5.15 -9.00 8.24
N HIS A 358 -4.02 -9.08 8.93
CA HIS A 358 -3.85 -9.99 10.06
C HIS A 358 -4.45 -9.36 11.33
N SER A 359 -5.38 -10.05 11.99
CA SER A 359 -6.15 -9.53 13.12
C SER A 359 -5.38 -9.46 14.44
N VAL A 360 -4.17 -10.02 14.47
CA VAL A 360 -3.28 -9.98 15.63
C VAL A 360 -1.95 -9.28 15.29
N PRO A 361 -1.26 -8.65 16.27
CA PRO A 361 0.01 -7.95 16.05
C PRO A 361 1.17 -8.94 15.93
N LEU A 362 1.09 -9.84 14.97
CA LEU A 362 2.05 -10.92 14.74
C LEU A 362 2.68 -10.76 13.35
N PRO A 363 3.81 -10.04 13.21
CA PRO A 363 4.57 -10.00 11.97
C PRO A 363 5.12 -11.39 11.63
N ILE A 364 5.04 -11.74 10.33
CA ILE A 364 5.41 -13.06 9.82
C ILE A 364 6.43 -12.95 8.68
N ASN A 365 7.27 -13.98 8.54
CA ASN A 365 8.21 -14.09 7.42
C ASN A 365 7.67 -15.09 6.38
N ILE A 366 7.17 -14.57 5.27
CA ILE A 366 6.71 -15.38 4.12
C ILE A 366 7.78 -15.49 3.02
N GLY A 367 9.02 -15.00 3.26
CA GLY A 367 10.12 -15.07 2.30
C GLY A 367 10.19 -13.92 1.31
N VAL A 368 9.49 -12.80 1.53
CA VAL A 368 9.52 -11.64 0.60
C VAL A 368 10.89 -10.96 0.56
N ALA A 369 11.63 -10.99 1.67
CA ALA A 369 12.95 -10.39 1.79
C ALA A 369 14.10 -11.40 1.59
N ASP A 370 13.82 -12.64 1.18
CA ASP A 370 14.84 -13.66 0.95
C ASP A 370 15.80 -13.23 -0.17
N VAL A 371 17.09 -13.53 0.01
CA VAL A 371 18.13 -13.16 -0.97
C VAL A 371 17.90 -13.76 -2.36
N SER A 372 17.24 -14.92 -2.44
CA SER A 372 16.86 -15.56 -3.72
C SER A 372 15.86 -14.71 -4.55
N ARG A 373 15.25 -13.70 -3.94
CA ARG A 373 14.30 -12.77 -4.55
C ARG A 373 14.90 -11.38 -4.76
N ARG A 374 16.21 -11.21 -4.48
CA ARG A 374 16.90 -9.94 -4.68
C ARG A 374 16.76 -9.47 -6.13
N THR A 375 16.38 -8.21 -6.30
CA THR A 375 16.60 -7.48 -7.55
C THR A 375 17.93 -6.71 -7.46
N PRO A 376 18.64 -6.44 -8.59
CA PRO A 376 19.98 -5.82 -8.58
C PRO A 376 20.05 -4.46 -7.86
N ASP A 377 18.94 -3.77 -7.75
CA ASP A 377 18.78 -2.46 -7.11
C ASP A 377 18.50 -2.54 -5.59
N MET A 378 18.44 -3.76 -5.01
CA MET A 378 18.23 -3.94 -3.57
C MET A 378 19.54 -4.32 -2.85
N PRO A 379 19.71 -3.87 -1.59
CA PRO A 379 20.83 -4.31 -0.76
C PRO A 379 20.69 -5.77 -0.36
N VAL A 380 21.81 -6.37 0.08
CA VAL A 380 21.81 -7.62 0.83
C VAL A 380 22.60 -7.41 2.12
N PHE A 381 22.00 -7.80 3.23
CA PHE A 381 22.59 -7.81 4.54
C PHE A 381 22.92 -9.24 4.93
N THR A 382 24.18 -9.50 5.30
CA THR A 382 24.61 -10.79 5.85
C THR A 382 24.67 -10.65 7.37
N ILE A 383 23.84 -11.42 8.07
CA ILE A 383 23.59 -11.31 9.51
C ILE A 383 23.94 -12.63 10.18
N GLN A 384 24.74 -12.57 11.23
CA GLN A 384 25.16 -13.73 12.02
C GLN A 384 24.54 -13.70 13.41
N ASN A 385 23.96 -14.81 13.83
CA ASN A 385 23.51 -15.04 15.21
C ASN A 385 24.72 -15.12 16.15
N ASN A 386 24.75 -14.29 17.19
CA ASN A 386 25.88 -14.19 18.10
C ASN A 386 26.08 -15.43 18.99
N THR A 387 25.02 -16.25 19.16
CA THR A 387 25.07 -17.45 20.02
C THR A 387 25.34 -18.72 19.21
N THR A 388 24.63 -18.90 18.08
CA THR A 388 24.70 -20.14 17.31
C THR A 388 25.72 -20.09 16.18
N GLY A 389 26.15 -18.89 15.76
CA GLY A 389 26.96 -18.68 14.56
C GLY A 389 26.21 -18.85 13.25
N GLU A 390 24.90 -19.12 13.28
CA GLU A 390 24.06 -19.21 12.08
C GLU A 390 24.12 -17.92 11.28
N VAL A 391 24.24 -18.04 9.95
CA VAL A 391 24.30 -16.89 9.03
C VAL A 391 23.09 -16.90 8.11
N VAL A 392 22.43 -15.75 8.02
CA VAL A 392 21.30 -15.49 7.10
C VAL A 392 21.61 -14.30 6.23
N GLN A 393 21.19 -14.37 4.95
CA GLN A 393 21.20 -13.24 4.03
C GLN A 393 19.77 -12.79 3.74
N THR A 394 19.55 -11.46 3.79
CA THR A 394 18.24 -10.86 3.55
C THR A 394 18.38 -9.51 2.84
N THR A 395 17.38 -9.12 2.06
CA THR A 395 17.30 -7.78 1.45
C THR A 395 16.73 -6.74 2.40
N ASP A 396 16.06 -7.18 3.47
CA ASP A 396 15.51 -6.33 4.53
C ASP A 396 15.32 -7.18 5.81
N PRO A 397 16.02 -6.85 6.92
CA PRO A 397 15.88 -7.60 8.18
C PRO A 397 14.50 -7.45 8.84
N GLY A 398 13.66 -6.49 8.40
CA GLY A 398 12.30 -6.31 8.92
C GLY A 398 12.28 -6.05 10.43
N ARG A 399 11.43 -6.81 11.14
CA ARG A 399 11.20 -6.65 12.58
C ARG A 399 12.46 -6.86 13.44
N ALA A 400 13.46 -7.58 12.96
CA ALA A 400 14.72 -7.74 13.70
C ALA A 400 15.39 -6.40 14.02
N MET A 401 15.21 -5.38 13.17
CA MET A 401 15.71 -4.02 13.42
C MET A 401 14.97 -3.28 14.54
N VAL A 402 13.85 -3.81 15.00
CA VAL A 402 13.04 -3.27 16.10
C VAL A 402 13.32 -4.03 17.40
N THR A 403 13.34 -5.36 17.31
CA THR A 403 13.42 -6.23 18.48
C THR A 403 14.85 -6.57 18.89
N GLY A 404 15.82 -6.45 17.99
CA GLY A 404 17.19 -6.96 18.19
C GLY A 404 17.24 -8.49 18.21
N LYS A 405 16.22 -9.19 17.66
CA LYS A 405 16.17 -10.65 17.70
C LYS A 405 16.40 -11.26 16.32
N PHE A 406 17.39 -12.13 16.21
CA PHE A 406 17.73 -12.88 15.00
C PHE A 406 16.53 -13.66 14.42
N LYS A 407 15.73 -14.27 15.28
CA LYS A 407 14.52 -15.00 14.90
C LYS A 407 13.43 -14.14 14.25
N ASP A 408 13.55 -12.81 14.31
CA ASP A 408 12.60 -11.86 13.75
C ASP A 408 13.04 -11.31 12.38
N ILE A 409 14.17 -11.80 11.83
CA ILE A 409 14.66 -11.41 10.50
C ILE A 409 13.60 -11.72 9.43
N GLY A 410 13.34 -10.71 8.58
CA GLY A 410 12.41 -10.84 7.46
C GLY A 410 10.94 -10.91 7.84
N LYS A 411 10.56 -10.67 9.10
CA LYS A 411 9.17 -10.59 9.52
C LYS A 411 8.58 -9.21 9.24
N PHE A 412 7.40 -9.22 8.62
CA PHE A 412 6.62 -8.03 8.30
C PHE A 412 5.15 -8.23 8.67
N LYS A 413 4.43 -7.13 8.90
CA LYS A 413 2.98 -7.18 9.12
C LYS A 413 2.23 -7.60 7.85
N GLY A 414 1.11 -8.30 8.01
CA GLY A 414 0.14 -8.52 6.95
C GLY A 414 -0.58 -7.21 6.57
N PRO A 415 -0.52 -6.76 5.30
CA PRO A 415 -1.19 -5.54 4.89
C PRO A 415 -2.70 -5.73 4.75
N ILE A 416 -3.46 -4.63 4.81
CA ILE A 416 -4.87 -4.55 4.44
C ILE A 416 -5.00 -4.78 2.93
N LEU A 417 -5.94 -5.65 2.50
CA LEU A 417 -6.15 -6.02 1.09
C LEU A 417 -7.20 -5.15 0.38
N ARG A 418 -7.44 -3.91 0.83
CA ARG A 418 -8.40 -3.01 0.17
C ARG A 418 -7.67 -1.95 -0.65
N GLY A 419 -8.22 -1.58 -1.81
CA GLY A 419 -7.66 -0.58 -2.70
C GLY A 419 -6.36 -1.03 -3.40
N LEU A 420 -6.22 -2.31 -3.73
CA LEU A 420 -4.98 -2.86 -4.29
C LEU A 420 -4.68 -2.34 -5.69
N ALA A 421 -5.68 -2.21 -6.57
CA ALA A 421 -5.50 -1.85 -7.97
C ALA A 421 -4.76 -0.52 -8.17
N ALA A 422 -4.98 0.45 -7.26
CA ALA A 422 -4.38 1.77 -7.31
C ALA A 422 -2.96 1.84 -6.69
N ARG A 423 -2.40 0.76 -6.16
CA ARG A 423 -1.19 0.80 -5.32
C ARG A 423 -0.01 -0.04 -5.80
N ALA A 424 -0.01 -0.41 -7.10
CA ALA A 424 1.16 -1.10 -7.66
C ALA A 424 2.45 -0.24 -7.56
N PRO A 425 3.63 -0.86 -7.43
CA PRO A 425 3.94 -2.27 -7.25
C PRO A 425 3.73 -2.75 -5.79
N TYR A 426 3.73 -4.07 -5.59
CA TYR A 426 3.33 -4.71 -4.33
C TYR A 426 4.51 -5.21 -3.51
N PHE A 427 4.21 -5.68 -2.30
CA PHE A 427 5.11 -5.98 -1.19
C PHE A 427 5.81 -4.73 -0.63
N HIS A 428 6.49 -4.89 0.50
CA HIS A 428 7.18 -3.79 1.17
C HIS A 428 8.27 -3.15 0.30
N ASN A 429 8.88 -3.92 -0.59
CA ASN A 429 10.01 -3.54 -1.45
C ASN A 429 9.63 -3.37 -2.94
N GLY A 430 8.35 -3.39 -3.29
CA GLY A 430 7.90 -3.23 -4.67
C GLY A 430 8.35 -4.34 -5.62
N SER A 431 8.64 -5.54 -5.12
CA SER A 431 9.20 -6.64 -5.93
C SER A 431 8.18 -7.34 -6.83
N ALA A 432 6.89 -7.10 -6.66
CA ALA A 432 5.83 -7.58 -7.54
C ALA A 432 5.21 -6.40 -8.28
N ALA A 433 5.38 -6.36 -9.60
CA ALA A 433 4.88 -5.25 -10.42
C ALA A 433 3.36 -5.27 -10.59
N THR A 434 2.75 -6.47 -10.61
CA THR A 434 1.33 -6.69 -10.85
C THR A 434 0.71 -7.61 -9.79
N LEU A 435 -0.63 -7.61 -9.71
CA LEU A 435 -1.34 -8.59 -8.86
C LEU A 435 -1.10 -10.04 -9.30
N LEU A 436 -0.86 -10.27 -10.60
CA LEU A 436 -0.49 -11.61 -11.07
C LEU A 436 0.87 -12.05 -10.51
N ASP A 437 1.84 -11.13 -10.39
CA ASP A 437 3.14 -11.45 -9.76
C ASP A 437 2.97 -11.80 -8.28
N VAL A 438 2.05 -11.12 -7.57
CA VAL A 438 1.69 -11.45 -6.18
C VAL A 438 1.10 -12.87 -6.11
N VAL A 439 0.14 -13.19 -6.97
CA VAL A 439 -0.48 -14.53 -7.01
C VAL A 439 0.56 -15.61 -7.35
N ASN A 440 1.44 -15.37 -8.33
CA ASN A 440 2.53 -16.27 -8.69
C ASN A 440 3.55 -16.45 -7.56
N PHE A 441 3.81 -15.40 -6.77
CA PHE A 441 4.65 -15.53 -5.58
C PHE A 441 4.06 -16.54 -4.59
N TYR A 442 2.79 -16.41 -4.21
CA TYR A 442 2.13 -17.31 -3.27
C TYR A 442 2.02 -18.72 -3.83
N ASP A 443 1.68 -18.87 -5.11
CA ASP A 443 1.61 -20.17 -5.80
C ASP A 443 2.95 -20.91 -5.72
N THR A 444 4.05 -20.24 -6.02
CA THR A 444 5.41 -20.81 -5.97
C THR A 444 5.86 -21.04 -4.52
N ARG A 445 5.64 -20.07 -3.62
CA ARG A 445 6.12 -20.14 -2.23
C ARG A 445 5.53 -21.29 -1.44
N PHE A 446 4.27 -21.59 -1.69
CA PHE A 446 3.52 -22.63 -0.97
C PHE A 446 3.17 -23.84 -1.82
N ASN A 447 3.63 -23.87 -3.08
CA ASN A 447 3.34 -24.94 -4.06
C ASN A 447 1.83 -25.25 -4.12
N ILE A 448 1.01 -24.23 -4.34
CA ILE A 448 -0.46 -24.32 -4.31
C ILE A 448 -0.96 -25.04 -5.55
N GLY A 449 -0.39 -24.76 -6.73
CA GLY A 449 -0.76 -25.36 -8.00
C GLY A 449 -2.03 -24.76 -8.62
N PHE A 450 -2.21 -23.44 -8.52
CA PHE A 450 -3.32 -22.76 -9.17
C PHE A 450 -3.35 -22.99 -10.67
N THR A 451 -4.54 -23.29 -11.20
CA THR A 451 -4.78 -23.25 -12.66
C THR A 451 -4.68 -21.82 -13.17
N GLN A 452 -4.47 -21.65 -14.49
CA GLN A 452 -4.46 -20.31 -15.10
C GLN A 452 -5.78 -19.55 -14.88
N GLN A 453 -6.92 -20.28 -14.92
CA GLN A 453 -8.23 -19.68 -14.65
C GLN A 453 -8.34 -19.19 -13.19
N GLN A 454 -7.90 -20.00 -12.22
CA GLN A 454 -7.90 -19.60 -10.81
C GLN A 454 -7.02 -18.37 -10.56
N LYS A 455 -5.85 -18.30 -11.21
CA LYS A 455 -4.98 -17.09 -11.14
C LYS A 455 -5.68 -15.85 -11.71
N ALA A 456 -6.30 -15.99 -12.88
CA ALA A 456 -7.03 -14.89 -13.50
C ALA A 456 -8.22 -14.42 -12.65
N ASP A 457 -9.02 -15.36 -12.14
CA ASP A 457 -10.16 -15.06 -11.27
C ASP A 457 -9.70 -14.41 -9.94
N LEU A 458 -8.62 -14.92 -9.34
CA LEU A 458 -8.06 -14.34 -8.11
C LEU A 458 -7.51 -12.91 -8.34
N VAL A 459 -6.86 -12.64 -9.48
CA VAL A 459 -6.42 -11.30 -9.86
C VAL A 459 -7.61 -10.37 -10.04
N ALA A 460 -8.68 -10.82 -10.70
CA ALA A 460 -9.91 -10.03 -10.86
C ALA A 460 -10.54 -9.69 -9.49
N PHE A 461 -10.58 -10.65 -8.57
CA PHE A 461 -11.06 -10.44 -7.21
C PHE A 461 -10.18 -9.45 -6.43
N LEU A 462 -8.86 -9.64 -6.42
CA LEU A 462 -7.94 -8.74 -5.72
C LEU A 462 -7.97 -7.32 -6.28
N GLY A 463 -8.19 -7.17 -7.60
CA GLY A 463 -8.37 -5.89 -8.26
C GLY A 463 -9.69 -5.19 -7.94
N SER A 464 -10.67 -5.92 -7.38
CA SER A 464 -11.98 -5.39 -7.00
C SER A 464 -12.08 -5.02 -5.50
N LEU A 465 -11.01 -5.24 -4.73
CA LEU A 465 -10.94 -4.91 -3.31
C LEU A 465 -10.54 -3.41 -3.11
#